data_4874ff25b6ec0e523525517c433fa2ef
#
_entry.id   4874ff25b6ec0e523525517c433fa2ef
#
_cell.length_a   1.000
_cell.length_b   1.000
_cell.length_c   1.000
_cell.angle_alpha   90.00
_cell.angle_beta   90.00
_cell.angle_gamma   90.00
#
_symmetry.space_group_name_H-M   'P 1'
#
loop_
_entity.id
_entity.type
_entity.pdbx_description
1 polymer ?
#
loop_
_entity_poly.entity_id
_entity_poly.type
_entity_poly.pdbx_seq_one_letter_code
_entity_poly.pdbx_strand_id
1 'polypeptide(L)'
;MRKVKNCGRSRGSVPQGRMTIGLYNSYDPVKFAEAHRRALARAGPIALAFDANLATFGFPYDKDLRTPLEIVRWVAGTTSIGEGGKYLVELAEAGRFQTFDFPKKGFPPQLGDVVVTTNRPDPQRAAGAKLLAGLLKRGRSLCLVFGLGPRGLDDRDVYPLGRYHFDLTGRGLSLETATAIGAAPAIIWAMLQGE
;
A
#
# COMPACT_ATOMS: atom_id res chain seq x y z
N MET A 1 21.68 -6.17 -43.04
CA MET A 1 21.82 -5.40 -41.81
C MET A 1 20.90 -4.18 -41.87
N ARG A 2 19.72 -4.25 -41.19
CA ARG A 2 18.78 -3.12 -41.08
C ARG A 2 19.00 -2.43 -39.72
N LYS A 3 19.46 -1.18 -39.75
CA LYS A 3 19.58 -0.31 -38.56
C LYS A 3 18.18 -0.02 -38.02
N VAL A 4 17.90 -0.50 -36.80
CA VAL A 4 16.73 -0.08 -36.03
C VAL A 4 16.99 1.37 -35.57
N LYS A 5 16.20 2.30 -36.09
CA LYS A 5 16.22 3.70 -35.66
C LYS A 5 15.62 3.78 -34.27
N ASN A 6 16.43 4.24 -33.31
CA ASN A 6 16.02 4.63 -31.97
C ASN A 6 14.91 5.67 -32.06
N CYS A 7 13.69 5.32 -31.66
CA CYS A 7 12.56 6.24 -31.63
C CYS A 7 12.72 7.17 -30.41
N GLY A 8 12.62 8.46 -30.65
CA GLY A 8 13.01 9.55 -29.81
C GLY A 8 12.35 9.52 -28.40
N ARG A 9 13.13 9.92 -27.42
CA ARG A 9 12.66 10.35 -26.11
C ARG A 9 11.64 11.48 -26.30
N SER A 10 10.38 11.23 -25.96
CA SER A 10 9.34 12.25 -25.88
C SER A 10 9.71 13.24 -24.76
N ARG A 11 9.67 14.51 -25.13
CA ARG A 11 9.95 15.63 -24.22
C ARG A 11 8.91 15.67 -23.09
N GLY A 12 9.38 15.63 -21.84
CA GLY A 12 8.70 16.35 -20.76
C GLY A 12 7.47 15.72 -20.13
N SER A 13 7.30 14.38 -20.08
CA SER A 13 6.29 13.81 -19.18
C SER A 13 6.82 13.86 -17.75
N VAL A 14 6.06 14.51 -16.87
CA VAL A 14 6.30 14.44 -15.42
C VAL A 14 6.34 12.96 -15.04
N PRO A 15 7.38 12.49 -14.30
CA PRO A 15 7.41 11.11 -13.84
C PRO A 15 6.13 10.80 -13.07
N GLN A 16 5.49 9.67 -13.37
CA GLN A 16 4.31 9.21 -12.66
C GLN A 16 4.60 9.05 -11.17
N GLY A 17 3.69 9.49 -10.31
CA GLY A 17 3.78 9.28 -8.87
C GLY A 17 3.69 7.79 -8.52
N ARG A 18 4.28 7.41 -7.39
CA ARG A 18 4.33 6.04 -6.92
C ARG A 18 3.15 5.73 -6.00
N MET A 19 2.46 4.62 -6.23
CA MET A 19 1.46 4.09 -5.30
C MET A 19 2.14 3.19 -4.26
N THR A 20 1.74 3.29 -3.00
CA THR A 20 2.17 2.42 -1.90
C THR A 20 0.95 1.80 -1.23
N ILE A 21 0.96 0.50 -1.02
CA ILE A 21 0.00 -0.21 -0.18
C ILE A 21 0.54 -0.17 1.25
N GLY A 22 -0.13 0.55 2.14
CA GLY A 22 0.25 0.71 3.54
C GLY A 22 -0.60 -0.18 4.46
N LEU A 23 0.01 -1.16 5.10
CA LEU A 23 -0.65 -2.04 6.07
C LEU A 23 -0.45 -1.46 7.48
N TYR A 24 -1.52 -0.98 8.09
CA TYR A 24 -1.50 -0.45 9.46
C TYR A 24 -1.93 -1.52 10.45
N ASN A 25 -1.07 -1.79 11.45
CA ASN A 25 -1.37 -2.78 12.48
C ASN A 25 -2.42 -2.27 13.47
N SER A 26 -3.68 -2.48 13.16
CA SER A 26 -4.80 -2.26 14.08
C SER A 26 -5.28 -3.55 14.77
N TYR A 27 -4.46 -4.63 14.74
CA TYR A 27 -4.80 -5.94 15.28
C TYR A 27 -4.10 -6.21 16.62
N ASP A 28 -2.81 -6.50 16.61
CA ASP A 28 -2.02 -6.82 17.80
C ASP A 28 -0.66 -6.12 17.73
N PRO A 29 -0.38 -5.14 18.62
CA PRO A 29 0.87 -4.41 18.60
C PRO A 29 2.05 -5.16 19.25
N VAL A 30 1.79 -6.29 19.92
CA VAL A 30 2.79 -7.01 20.70
C VAL A 30 3.24 -8.29 20.00
N LYS A 31 2.29 -9.06 19.46
CA LYS A 31 2.56 -10.39 18.89
C LYS A 31 2.37 -10.39 17.38
N PHE A 32 3.40 -10.86 16.66
CA PHE A 32 3.28 -11.12 15.21
C PHE A 32 2.42 -12.36 14.96
N ALA A 33 1.15 -12.11 14.68
CA ALA A 33 0.11 -13.14 14.54
C ALA A 33 -0.12 -13.53 13.07
N GLU A 34 -0.94 -14.55 12.87
CA GLU A 34 -1.34 -15.05 11.55
C GLU A 34 -2.02 -13.98 10.68
N ALA A 35 -2.76 -13.04 11.28
CA ALA A 35 -3.38 -11.93 10.56
C ALA A 35 -2.34 -11.05 9.83
N HIS A 36 -1.18 -10.80 10.46
CA HIS A 36 -0.08 -10.05 9.84
C HIS A 36 0.50 -10.80 8.66
N ARG A 37 0.75 -12.12 8.81
CA ARG A 37 1.28 -12.98 7.74
C ARG A 37 0.35 -13.00 6.54
N ARG A 38 -0.94 -13.23 6.77
CA ARG A 38 -1.96 -13.28 5.71
C ARG A 38 -2.10 -11.96 4.97
N ALA A 39 -2.06 -10.84 5.69
CA ALA A 39 -2.10 -9.52 5.05
C ALA A 39 -0.90 -9.29 4.14
N LEU A 40 0.31 -9.62 4.61
CA LEU A 40 1.53 -9.53 3.80
C LEU A 40 1.47 -10.46 2.57
N ALA A 41 1.09 -11.73 2.76
CA ALA A 41 0.99 -12.71 1.66
C ALA A 41 0.01 -12.28 0.56
N ARG A 42 -1.04 -11.54 0.92
CA ARG A 42 -2.04 -11.03 -0.04
C ARG A 42 -1.61 -9.71 -0.67
N ALA A 43 -0.96 -8.84 0.10
CA ALA A 43 -0.52 -7.54 -0.40
C ALA A 43 0.70 -7.64 -1.34
N GLY A 44 1.59 -8.60 -1.14
CA GLY A 44 2.79 -8.78 -1.95
C GLY A 44 2.50 -8.93 -3.45
N PRO A 45 1.73 -9.94 -3.88
CA PRO A 45 1.37 -10.11 -5.29
C PRO A 45 0.57 -8.93 -5.86
N ILE A 46 -0.29 -8.29 -5.06
CA ILE A 46 -1.04 -7.09 -5.48
C ILE A 46 -0.09 -5.91 -5.73
N ALA A 47 0.89 -5.71 -4.85
CA ALA A 47 1.88 -4.64 -5.02
C ALA A 47 2.69 -4.83 -6.30
N LEU A 48 3.10 -6.06 -6.63
CA LEU A 48 3.78 -6.36 -7.89
C LEU A 48 2.87 -6.16 -9.10
N ALA A 49 1.64 -6.69 -9.05
CA ALA A 49 0.69 -6.65 -10.16
C ALA A 49 0.33 -5.21 -10.58
N PHE A 50 0.27 -4.28 -9.65
CA PHE A 50 -0.11 -2.89 -9.89
C PHE A 50 1.07 -1.90 -9.75
N ASP A 51 2.29 -2.37 -9.89
CA ASP A 51 3.53 -1.58 -9.75
C ASP A 51 3.53 -0.66 -8.51
N ALA A 52 3.03 -1.15 -7.39
CA ALA A 52 2.97 -0.43 -6.12
C ALA A 52 4.11 -0.87 -5.19
N ASN A 53 4.50 0.02 -4.27
CA ASN A 53 5.32 -0.34 -3.12
C ASN A 53 4.45 -0.96 -2.02
N LEU A 54 5.08 -1.66 -1.06
CA LEU A 54 4.42 -2.18 0.13
C LEU A 54 5.09 -1.60 1.37
N ALA A 55 4.30 -1.08 2.30
CA ALA A 55 4.77 -0.56 3.57
C ALA A 55 3.97 -1.15 4.74
N THR A 56 4.62 -1.36 5.89
CA THR A 56 3.96 -1.78 7.12
C THR A 56 4.18 -0.75 8.23
N PHE A 57 3.17 -0.55 9.08
CA PHE A 57 3.21 0.39 10.20
C PHE A 57 2.87 -0.30 11.51
N GLY A 58 3.78 -0.24 12.47
CA GLY A 58 3.60 -0.80 13.81
C GLY A 58 3.50 -2.34 13.86
N PHE A 59 4.06 -3.05 12.89
CA PHE A 59 4.12 -4.52 12.91
C PHE A 59 5.13 -4.98 13.95
N PRO A 60 4.77 -5.91 14.85
CA PRO A 60 5.65 -6.40 15.90
C PRO A 60 6.59 -7.49 15.37
N TYR A 61 7.48 -7.10 14.47
CA TYR A 61 8.56 -7.99 14.00
C TYR A 61 9.55 -8.29 15.13
N ASP A 62 10.28 -9.39 14.98
CA ASP A 62 11.36 -9.71 15.89
C ASP A 62 12.42 -8.60 15.87
N LYS A 63 12.88 -8.19 17.05
CA LYS A 63 13.85 -7.10 17.22
C LYS A 63 15.23 -7.41 16.65
N ASP A 64 15.54 -8.68 16.44
CA ASP A 64 16.78 -9.11 15.81
C ASP A 64 16.77 -8.93 14.29
N LEU A 65 15.58 -8.77 13.68
CA LEU A 65 15.43 -8.48 12.25
C LEU A 65 15.60 -6.98 12.00
N ARG A 66 16.70 -6.60 11.36
CA ARG A 66 17.09 -5.19 11.20
C ARG A 66 16.80 -4.61 9.83
N THR A 67 16.67 -5.44 8.82
CA THR A 67 16.45 -5.00 7.44
C THR A 67 15.14 -5.51 6.87
N PRO A 68 14.53 -4.77 5.92
CA PRO A 68 13.34 -5.23 5.22
C PRO A 68 13.52 -6.62 4.60
N LEU A 69 14.70 -6.93 4.06
CA LEU A 69 15.00 -8.22 3.44
C LEU A 69 15.03 -9.36 4.47
N GLU A 70 15.65 -9.16 5.64
CA GLU A 70 15.61 -10.14 6.75
C GLU A 70 14.18 -10.41 7.19
N ILE A 71 13.39 -9.36 7.37
CA ILE A 71 11.98 -9.46 7.77
C ILE A 71 11.19 -10.31 6.76
N VAL A 72 11.27 -10.00 5.47
CA VAL A 72 10.48 -10.73 4.46
C VAL A 72 10.95 -12.16 4.29
N ARG A 73 12.23 -12.45 4.42
CA ARG A 73 12.76 -13.82 4.39
C ARG A 73 12.28 -14.64 5.59
N TRP A 74 12.27 -14.04 6.78
CA TRP A 74 11.69 -14.65 7.97
C TRP A 74 10.20 -14.93 7.79
N VAL A 75 9.43 -13.94 7.31
CA VAL A 75 7.99 -14.10 7.02
C VAL A 75 7.75 -15.18 5.95
N ALA A 76 8.52 -15.16 4.86
CA ALA A 76 8.42 -16.12 3.75
C ALA A 76 8.73 -17.57 4.18
N GLY A 77 9.57 -17.75 5.21
CA GLY A 77 9.88 -19.06 5.79
C GLY A 77 8.73 -19.68 6.59
N THR A 78 7.60 -18.98 6.78
CA THR A 78 6.45 -19.51 7.50
C THR A 78 5.55 -20.35 6.58
N THR A 79 5.09 -21.51 7.06
CA THR A 79 4.25 -22.42 6.27
C THR A 79 2.89 -21.85 5.85
N SER A 80 2.39 -20.86 6.60
CA SER A 80 1.10 -20.22 6.34
C SER A 80 1.09 -19.27 5.12
N ILE A 81 2.26 -18.82 4.65
CA ILE A 81 2.38 -17.90 3.51
C ILE A 81 2.52 -18.63 2.18
N GLY A 82 3.17 -19.80 2.18
CA GLY A 82 3.40 -20.58 0.97
C GLY A 82 4.08 -19.78 -0.14
N GLU A 83 3.59 -19.94 -1.37
CA GLU A 83 4.13 -19.27 -2.56
C GLU A 83 4.06 -17.72 -2.49
N GLY A 84 3.19 -17.14 -1.65
CA GLY A 84 3.09 -15.70 -1.46
C GLY A 84 4.36 -15.06 -0.89
N GLY A 85 5.19 -15.84 -0.22
CA GLY A 85 6.46 -15.37 0.36
C GLY A 85 7.47 -14.87 -0.67
N LYS A 86 7.52 -15.48 -1.85
CA LYS A 86 8.45 -15.09 -2.92
C LYS A 86 8.21 -13.66 -3.42
N TYR A 87 6.97 -13.21 -3.48
CA TYR A 87 6.62 -11.87 -3.92
C TYR A 87 7.07 -10.78 -2.91
N LEU A 88 7.08 -11.12 -1.62
CA LEU A 88 7.60 -10.22 -0.59
C LEU A 88 9.12 -10.08 -0.70
N VAL A 89 9.82 -11.19 -0.96
CA VAL A 89 11.28 -11.17 -1.16
C VAL A 89 11.63 -10.33 -2.39
N GLU A 90 10.93 -10.52 -3.51
CA GLU A 90 11.11 -9.74 -4.74
C GLU A 90 10.92 -8.23 -4.48
N LEU A 91 9.85 -7.83 -3.76
CA LEU A 91 9.62 -6.44 -3.39
C LEU A 91 10.75 -5.87 -2.53
N ALA A 92 11.26 -6.63 -1.56
CA ALA A 92 12.34 -6.17 -0.69
C ALA A 92 13.66 -6.04 -1.42
N GLU A 93 14.01 -6.99 -2.30
CA GLU A 93 15.21 -6.95 -3.13
C GLU A 93 15.18 -5.77 -4.12
N ALA A 94 13.98 -5.41 -4.60
CA ALA A 94 13.77 -4.21 -5.43
C ALA A 94 13.71 -2.90 -4.63
N GLY A 95 13.88 -2.91 -3.28
CA GLY A 95 13.75 -1.73 -2.43
C GLY A 95 12.31 -1.20 -2.31
N ARG A 96 11.31 -2.03 -2.63
CA ARG A 96 9.89 -1.68 -2.70
C ARG A 96 9.08 -2.14 -1.47
N PHE A 97 9.74 -2.76 -0.50
CA PHE A 97 9.16 -3.13 0.80
C PHE A 97 9.82 -2.30 1.89
N GLN A 98 9.02 -1.65 2.75
CA GLN A 98 9.47 -0.80 3.84
C GLN A 98 8.70 -1.10 5.12
N THR A 99 9.33 -0.86 6.26
CA THR A 99 8.71 -1.03 7.57
C THR A 99 8.90 0.23 8.41
N PHE A 100 7.87 0.60 9.16
CA PHE A 100 7.86 1.79 10.00
C PHE A 100 7.19 1.50 11.34
N ASP A 101 7.57 2.26 12.36
CA ASP A 101 6.82 2.34 13.61
C ASP A 101 5.44 2.97 13.39
N PHE A 102 4.58 2.95 14.41
CA PHE A 102 3.32 3.68 14.38
C PHE A 102 3.53 5.17 14.14
N PRO A 103 2.80 5.79 13.21
CA PRO A 103 2.98 7.19 12.83
C PRO A 103 2.38 8.12 13.90
N LYS A 104 3.13 8.43 14.96
CA LYS A 104 2.68 9.28 16.08
C LYS A 104 2.41 10.74 15.69
N LYS A 105 3.14 11.27 14.72
CA LYS A 105 3.07 12.69 14.28
C LYS A 105 2.77 12.85 12.78
N GLY A 106 2.50 11.76 12.10
CA GLY A 106 2.30 11.70 10.66
C GLY A 106 3.06 10.56 10.00
N PHE A 107 2.66 10.22 8.81
CA PHE A 107 3.31 9.18 8.01
C PHE A 107 4.62 9.70 7.41
N PRO A 108 5.58 8.81 7.11
CA PRO A 108 6.85 9.19 6.49
C PRO A 108 6.64 9.96 5.17
N PRO A 109 7.25 11.15 5.01
CA PRO A 109 7.01 12.02 3.85
C PRO A 109 7.34 11.38 2.49
N GLN A 110 8.28 10.44 2.45
CA GLN A 110 8.66 9.72 1.23
C GLN A 110 7.55 8.85 0.65
N LEU A 111 6.50 8.56 1.42
CA LEU A 111 5.33 7.80 0.95
C LEU A 111 4.33 8.68 0.18
N GLY A 112 4.50 9.99 0.20
CA GLY A 112 3.61 10.95 -0.45
C GLY A 112 2.34 11.24 0.36
N ASP A 113 1.24 11.54 -0.34
CA ASP A 113 -0.03 11.85 0.31
C ASP A 113 -0.69 10.59 0.87
N VAL A 114 -1.11 10.66 2.12
CA VAL A 114 -1.78 9.55 2.79
C VAL A 114 -3.26 9.52 2.41
N VAL A 115 -3.70 8.35 1.97
CA VAL A 115 -5.09 8.04 1.65
C VAL A 115 -5.60 7.00 2.63
N VAL A 116 -6.46 7.39 3.56
CA VAL A 116 -7.12 6.48 4.50
C VAL A 116 -8.24 5.74 3.78
N THR A 117 -8.17 4.41 3.71
CA THR A 117 -9.27 3.60 3.17
C THR A 117 -10.31 3.38 4.26
N THR A 118 -11.51 3.83 4.02
CA THR A 118 -12.60 3.82 5.01
C THR A 118 -13.96 3.81 4.36
N ASN A 119 -14.93 3.16 4.99
CA ASN A 119 -16.34 3.23 4.60
C ASN A 119 -17.08 4.45 5.18
N ARG A 120 -16.40 5.27 6.00
CA ARG A 120 -16.95 6.50 6.60
C ARG A 120 -16.00 7.67 6.36
N PRO A 121 -15.87 8.13 5.10
CA PRO A 121 -14.98 9.24 4.78
C PRO A 121 -15.46 10.54 5.41
N ASP A 122 -14.52 11.34 5.90
CA ASP A 122 -14.79 12.75 6.19
C ASP A 122 -15.15 13.45 4.88
N PRO A 123 -16.31 14.11 4.78
CA PRO A 123 -16.75 14.77 3.55
C PRO A 123 -15.76 15.80 3.00
N GLN A 124 -14.98 16.46 3.86
CA GLN A 124 -13.96 17.45 3.45
C GLN A 124 -12.70 16.80 2.86
N ARG A 125 -12.48 15.51 3.12
CA ARG A 125 -11.31 14.74 2.66
C ARG A 125 -11.68 13.64 1.68
N ALA A 126 -12.97 13.45 1.39
CA ALA A 126 -13.43 12.40 0.51
C ALA A 126 -12.82 12.50 -0.89
N ALA A 127 -12.27 11.40 -1.38
CA ALA A 127 -11.61 11.31 -2.67
C ALA A 127 -12.02 10.01 -3.39
N GLY A 128 -12.47 10.13 -4.62
CA GLY A 128 -12.77 8.98 -5.47
C GLY A 128 -11.54 8.50 -6.25
N ALA A 129 -11.61 7.29 -6.80
CA ALA A 129 -10.52 6.66 -7.55
C ALA A 129 -10.00 7.53 -8.73
N LYS A 130 -10.90 8.23 -9.44
CA LYS A 130 -10.53 9.13 -10.55
C LYS A 130 -9.61 10.28 -10.09
N LEU A 131 -9.91 10.89 -8.94
CA LEU A 131 -9.06 11.94 -8.36
C LEU A 131 -7.69 11.38 -7.99
N LEU A 132 -7.66 10.22 -7.30
CA LEU A 132 -6.42 9.58 -6.86
C LEU A 132 -5.54 9.18 -8.05
N ALA A 133 -6.11 8.58 -9.08
CA ALA A 133 -5.40 8.28 -10.33
C ALA A 133 -4.85 9.56 -10.99
N GLY A 134 -5.63 10.65 -11.03
CA GLY A 134 -5.19 11.94 -11.55
C GLY A 134 -4.03 12.55 -10.75
N LEU A 135 -3.94 12.32 -9.44
CA LEU A 135 -2.80 12.74 -8.62
C LEU A 135 -1.53 11.97 -9.02
N LEU A 136 -1.63 10.64 -9.18
CA LEU A 136 -0.52 9.80 -9.64
C LEU A 136 -0.03 10.22 -11.04
N LYS A 137 -0.94 10.49 -11.99
CA LYS A 137 -0.60 11.01 -13.34
C LYS A 137 0.20 12.32 -13.26
N ARG A 138 -0.08 13.17 -12.28
CA ARG A 138 0.63 14.44 -12.03
C ARG A 138 1.90 14.30 -11.19
N GLY A 139 2.43 13.09 -11.00
CA GLY A 139 3.67 12.82 -10.28
C GLY A 139 3.54 12.82 -8.76
N ARG A 140 2.33 12.89 -8.19
CA ARG A 140 2.14 12.83 -6.74
C ARG A 140 2.06 11.38 -6.28
N SER A 141 2.93 10.99 -5.36
CA SER A 141 2.89 9.66 -4.74
C SER A 141 1.78 9.57 -3.71
N LEU A 142 1.17 8.39 -3.60
CA LEU A 142 0.06 8.10 -2.69
C LEU A 142 0.36 6.87 -1.84
N CYS A 143 0.04 6.92 -0.54
CA CYS A 143 0.04 5.78 0.36
C CYS A 143 -1.40 5.43 0.74
N LEU A 144 -1.91 4.30 0.23
CA LEU A 144 -3.23 3.76 0.57
C LEU A 144 -3.11 2.98 1.87
N VAL A 145 -3.69 3.47 2.96
CA VAL A 145 -3.56 2.86 4.29
C VAL A 145 -4.75 1.96 4.60
N PHE A 146 -4.48 0.70 4.95
CA PHE A 146 -5.45 -0.33 5.30
C PHE A 146 -5.23 -0.82 6.73
N GLY A 147 -6.30 -0.90 7.53
CA GLY A 147 -6.25 -1.51 8.85
C GLY A 147 -6.35 -3.04 8.79
N LEU A 148 -5.66 -3.75 9.69
CA LEU A 148 -5.67 -5.22 9.74
C LEU A 148 -6.73 -5.81 10.65
N GLY A 149 -7.16 -5.06 11.65
CA GLY A 149 -8.09 -5.55 12.65
C GLY A 149 -9.55 -5.45 12.21
N PRO A 150 -10.46 -6.14 12.90
CA PRO A 150 -11.89 -6.11 12.62
C PRO A 150 -12.51 -4.71 12.81
N ARG A 151 -11.85 -3.85 13.57
CA ARG A 151 -12.24 -2.44 13.75
C ARG A 151 -11.75 -1.51 12.64
N GLY A 152 -10.93 -2.02 11.70
CA GLY A 152 -10.33 -1.22 10.65
C GLY A 152 -9.28 -0.24 11.18
N LEU A 153 -9.25 0.96 10.60
CA LEU A 153 -8.41 2.06 11.07
C LEU A 153 -9.13 2.84 12.18
N ASP A 154 -8.37 3.31 13.16
CA ASP A 154 -8.92 4.12 14.27
C ASP A 154 -9.23 5.53 13.79
N ASP A 155 -10.44 5.99 14.10
CA ASP A 155 -10.94 7.31 13.72
C ASP A 155 -10.18 8.46 14.41
N ARG A 156 -9.58 8.20 15.57
CA ARG A 156 -8.89 9.20 16.38
C ARG A 156 -7.42 9.37 15.99
N ASP A 157 -6.73 8.24 15.74
CA ASP A 157 -5.28 8.24 15.56
C ASP A 157 -4.87 8.34 14.09
N VAL A 158 -5.58 7.66 13.19
CA VAL A 158 -5.17 7.50 11.79
C VAL A 158 -5.94 8.44 10.86
N TYR A 159 -7.24 8.62 11.06
CA TYR A 159 -8.06 9.46 10.17
C TYR A 159 -7.56 10.91 10.07
N PRO A 160 -7.18 11.59 11.18
CA PRO A 160 -6.66 12.95 11.11
C PRO A 160 -5.37 13.09 10.29
N LEU A 161 -4.57 12.01 10.19
CA LEU A 161 -3.32 11.97 9.45
C LEU A 161 -3.51 11.78 7.95
N GLY A 162 -4.69 11.32 7.51
CA GLY A 162 -5.03 11.16 6.11
C GLY A 162 -5.30 12.49 5.42
N ARG A 163 -4.61 12.75 4.31
CA ARG A 163 -4.95 13.88 3.43
C ARG A 163 -6.23 13.62 2.67
N TYR A 164 -6.46 12.38 2.28
CA TYR A 164 -7.65 11.92 1.56
C TYR A 164 -8.27 10.72 2.28
N HIS A 165 -9.59 10.61 2.19
CA HIS A 165 -10.37 9.47 2.63
C HIS A 165 -11.04 8.81 1.43
N PHE A 166 -10.80 7.52 1.25
CA PHE A 166 -11.29 6.77 0.11
C PHE A 166 -12.29 5.69 0.53
N ASP A 167 -13.59 5.94 0.27
CA ASP A 167 -14.61 4.89 0.30
C ASP A 167 -14.59 4.15 -1.03
N LEU A 168 -14.07 2.92 -0.99
CA LEU A 168 -13.93 2.06 -2.14
C LEU A 168 -15.26 1.75 -2.85
N THR A 169 -16.33 1.65 -2.07
CA THR A 169 -17.67 1.29 -2.56
C THR A 169 -18.50 2.51 -2.99
N GLY A 170 -18.16 3.68 -2.48
CA GLY A 170 -18.97 4.89 -2.61
C GLY A 170 -20.36 4.77 -1.96
N ARG A 171 -20.58 3.73 -1.14
CA ARG A 171 -21.87 3.40 -0.50
C ARG A 171 -21.75 3.23 1.01
N GLY A 172 -20.59 3.48 1.60
CA GLY A 172 -20.34 3.27 3.02
C GLY A 172 -20.31 1.79 3.44
N LEU A 173 -20.12 0.84 2.51
CA LEU A 173 -20.05 -0.59 2.82
C LEU A 173 -18.65 -0.96 3.28
N SER A 174 -18.57 -1.63 4.43
CA SER A 174 -17.32 -2.18 4.91
C SER A 174 -16.93 -3.43 4.12
N LEU A 175 -15.69 -3.46 3.63
CA LEU A 175 -15.11 -4.63 3.00
C LEU A 175 -14.08 -5.28 3.93
N GLU A 176 -13.94 -6.59 3.81
CA GLU A 176 -12.87 -7.33 4.48
C GLU A 176 -11.51 -6.81 3.97
N THR A 177 -10.52 -6.72 4.88
CA THR A 177 -9.21 -6.09 4.61
C THR A 177 -8.55 -6.63 3.34
N ALA A 178 -8.55 -7.96 3.13
CA ALA A 178 -7.92 -8.55 1.95
C ALA A 178 -8.63 -8.15 0.65
N THR A 179 -9.97 -8.07 0.68
CA THR A 179 -10.77 -7.59 -0.44
C THR A 179 -10.46 -6.13 -0.76
N ALA A 180 -10.36 -5.29 0.25
CA ALA A 180 -10.02 -3.87 0.08
C ALA A 180 -8.59 -3.69 -0.48
N ILE A 181 -7.60 -4.45 0.03
CA ILE A 181 -6.21 -4.44 -0.45
C ILE A 181 -6.12 -4.82 -1.94
N GLY A 182 -6.95 -5.76 -2.41
CA GLY A 182 -6.98 -6.14 -3.82
C GLY A 182 -7.72 -5.12 -4.69
N ALA A 183 -8.89 -4.67 -4.25
CA ALA A 183 -9.78 -3.86 -5.07
C ALA A 183 -9.34 -2.38 -5.19
N ALA A 184 -8.86 -1.75 -4.11
CA ALA A 184 -8.51 -0.32 -4.14
C ALA A 184 -7.36 0.00 -5.11
N PRO A 185 -6.20 -0.70 -5.07
CA PRO A 185 -5.14 -0.49 -6.06
C PRO A 185 -5.60 -0.80 -7.49
N ALA A 186 -6.38 -1.88 -7.68
CA ALA A 186 -6.87 -2.29 -8.99
C ALA A 186 -7.75 -1.23 -9.65
N ILE A 187 -8.69 -0.65 -8.89
CA ILE A 187 -9.58 0.41 -9.39
C ILE A 187 -8.79 1.67 -9.74
N ILE A 188 -7.86 2.09 -8.87
CA ILE A 188 -7.02 3.27 -9.14
C ILE A 188 -6.12 3.00 -10.36
N TRP A 189 -5.53 1.81 -10.46
CA TRP A 189 -4.72 1.41 -11.61
C TRP A 189 -5.52 1.40 -12.92
N ALA A 190 -6.73 0.84 -12.91
CA ALA A 190 -7.61 0.86 -14.07
C ALA A 190 -7.91 2.29 -14.54
N MET A 191 -8.20 3.21 -13.60
CA MET A 191 -8.40 4.64 -13.90
C MET A 191 -7.14 5.34 -14.38
N LEU A 192 -5.96 4.85 -13.99
CA LEU A 192 -4.67 5.38 -14.40
C LEU A 192 -4.35 4.98 -15.86
N GLN A 193 -4.74 3.76 -16.29
CA GLN A 193 -4.51 3.23 -17.62
C GLN A 193 -5.60 3.65 -18.62
N GLY A 194 -6.81 3.96 -18.13
CA GLY A 194 -7.93 4.34 -18.97
C GLY A 194 -7.89 5.82 -19.35
N GLU A 195 -7.28 6.09 -20.51
CA GLU A 195 -7.54 7.19 -21.46
C GLU A 195 -6.92 6.85 -22.79
#